data_3d472e5430be058ae1f6b06142393271
#
_entry.id   3d472e5430be058ae1f6b06142393271
#
_cell.length_a   1.000
_cell.length_b   1.000
_cell.length_c   1.000
_cell.angle_alpha   90.00
_cell.angle_beta   90.00
_cell.angle_gamma   90.00
#
_symmetry.space_group_name_H-M   'P 1'
#
loop_
_entity.id
_entity.type
_entity.pdbx_description
1 polymer ?
#
loop_
_entity_poly.entity_id
_entity_poly.type
_entity_poly.pdbx_seq_one_letter_code
_entity_poly.pdbx_strand_id
1 'polypeptide(L)'
;MPAGAAGPTGPTGPAGENGVPSFNGRRGVVVPQSGDYNATQIPVSGEPEAETVATALSNKAPGGFGFGDAIQEIVTTSAEESYETYCAKVDAVLDAMPDKTAKLVRAYPPAMYGNAGTTISLLYKSDANYAVLSNIGSADAGLCGWRMFKQRYPSSSSPAVWMPFEWEHPPMRTGIEYRTTERHNNKPVYKKAVNTGALSAGTSKSVAHGVQDIGLRLSALYGLNNDGDNLVGNPGITGILVDGSNITITTAAGFSTSNSWVVIAYTKTTN
;
A
#
# COMPACT_ATOMS: atom_id res chain seq x y z
N MET A 1 -63.80 -59.13 57.66
CA MET A 1 -62.42 -58.88 58.11
C MET A 1 -61.92 -57.65 57.40
N PRO A 2 -61.45 -56.60 58.08
CA PRO A 2 -60.90 -55.43 57.43
C PRO A 2 -59.52 -55.77 56.74
N ALA A 3 -59.31 -55.24 55.58
CA ALA A 3 -58.05 -55.39 54.87
C ALA A 3 -56.89 -54.77 55.68
N GLY A 4 -55.77 -55.44 55.76
CA GLY A 4 -54.59 -54.99 56.47
C GLY A 4 -54.00 -53.70 55.78
N ALA A 5 -53.35 -52.88 56.58
CA ALA A 5 -52.72 -51.67 56.14
C ALA A 5 -51.67 -51.95 55.03
N ALA A 6 -51.62 -51.09 54.00
CA ALA A 6 -50.59 -51.15 52.93
C ALA A 6 -49.20 -51.10 53.58
N GLY A 7 -48.31 -51.94 53.15
CA GLY A 7 -46.91 -51.94 53.60
C GLY A 7 -46.16 -50.59 53.20
N PRO A 8 -45.11 -50.27 53.90
CA PRO A 8 -44.34 -49.06 53.62
C PRO A 8 -43.75 -49.05 52.20
N THR A 9 -43.72 -47.89 51.58
CA THR A 9 -43.07 -47.66 50.26
C THR A 9 -41.59 -48.06 50.33
N GLY A 10 -41.12 -48.90 49.44
CA GLY A 10 -39.73 -49.30 49.37
C GLY A 10 -38.77 -48.10 49.20
N PRO A 11 -37.52 -48.24 49.61
CA PRO A 11 -36.54 -47.17 49.50
C PRO A 11 -36.32 -46.79 48.04
N THR A 12 -36.12 -45.48 47.80
CA THR A 12 -35.75 -44.91 46.47
C THR A 12 -34.46 -45.60 46.03
N GLY A 13 -34.42 -46.12 44.80
CA GLY A 13 -33.22 -46.71 44.23
C GLY A 13 -32.07 -45.74 44.20
N PRO A 14 -30.82 -46.22 44.14
CA PRO A 14 -29.63 -45.33 44.03
C PRO A 14 -29.71 -44.50 42.77
N ALA A 15 -29.23 -43.24 42.85
CA ALA A 15 -29.10 -42.37 41.67
C ALA A 15 -28.20 -43.08 40.65
N GLY A 16 -28.59 -43.05 39.37
CA GLY A 16 -27.83 -43.68 38.28
C GLY A 16 -26.39 -43.19 38.25
N GLU A 17 -25.45 -44.08 37.97
CA GLU A 17 -23.99 -43.83 37.97
C GLU A 17 -23.52 -42.76 36.96
N ASN A 18 -24.38 -42.35 36.04
CA ASN A 18 -24.05 -41.35 34.97
C ASN A 18 -24.57 -39.94 35.25
N GLY A 19 -25.03 -39.63 36.45
CA GLY A 19 -25.44 -38.29 36.83
C GLY A 19 -24.22 -37.40 37.11
N VAL A 20 -24.11 -36.22 36.49
CA VAL A 20 -23.11 -35.22 36.87
C VAL A 20 -23.39 -34.78 38.31
N PRO A 21 -22.50 -35.07 39.29
CA PRO A 21 -22.79 -34.80 40.71
C PRO A 21 -23.00 -33.32 41.00
N SER A 22 -22.31 -32.46 40.23
CA SER A 22 -22.50 -31.01 40.25
C SER A 22 -21.83 -30.40 39.01
N PHE A 23 -22.35 -29.23 38.57
CA PHE A 23 -21.73 -28.40 37.54
C PHE A 23 -21.60 -26.98 38.10
N ASN A 24 -20.39 -26.48 38.24
CA ASN A 24 -20.09 -25.16 38.87
C ASN A 24 -20.80 -25.03 40.25
N GLY A 25 -20.76 -26.07 41.08
CA GLY A 25 -21.39 -26.10 42.41
C GLY A 25 -22.90 -26.27 42.42
N ARG A 26 -23.57 -26.35 41.28
CA ARG A 26 -25.03 -26.58 41.15
C ARG A 26 -25.32 -28.07 40.97
N ARG A 27 -26.41 -28.54 41.60
CA ARG A 27 -26.84 -29.94 41.57
C ARG A 27 -28.25 -30.05 40.98
N GLY A 28 -28.61 -31.20 40.47
CA GLY A 28 -29.91 -31.49 39.87
C GLY A 28 -29.96 -31.11 38.39
N VAL A 29 -31.10 -30.57 37.93
CA VAL A 29 -31.22 -30.07 36.54
C VAL A 29 -30.47 -28.77 36.45
N VAL A 30 -29.33 -28.80 35.77
CA VAL A 30 -28.47 -27.62 35.58
C VAL A 30 -28.80 -26.95 34.26
N VAL A 31 -29.35 -25.74 34.31
CA VAL A 31 -29.59 -24.90 33.14
C VAL A 31 -28.36 -24.02 32.92
N PRO A 32 -27.82 -23.86 31.66
CA PRO A 32 -26.70 -23.02 31.37
C PRO A 32 -26.92 -21.56 31.84
N GLN A 33 -25.91 -20.99 32.47
CA GLN A 33 -25.92 -19.61 32.95
C GLN A 33 -24.71 -18.86 32.44
N SER A 34 -24.78 -17.52 32.43
CA SER A 34 -23.63 -16.67 32.12
C SER A 34 -22.47 -16.97 33.07
N GLY A 35 -21.29 -17.27 32.52
CA GLY A 35 -20.10 -17.64 33.29
C GLY A 35 -19.90 -19.15 33.48
N ASP A 36 -20.83 -20.01 33.06
CA ASP A 36 -20.66 -21.47 33.12
C ASP A 36 -19.50 -21.95 32.23
N TYR A 37 -19.27 -21.27 31.12
CA TYR A 37 -18.19 -21.54 30.18
C TYR A 37 -17.32 -20.31 30.02
N ASN A 38 -16.08 -20.44 30.43
CA ASN A 38 -15.07 -19.43 30.20
C ASN A 38 -14.17 -19.89 29.05
N ALA A 39 -13.83 -19.01 28.16
CA ALA A 39 -12.95 -19.29 27.00
C ALA A 39 -11.60 -19.90 27.43
N THR A 40 -11.14 -19.64 28.64
CA THR A 40 -9.91 -20.23 29.21
C THR A 40 -10.09 -21.68 29.69
N GLN A 41 -11.33 -22.18 29.77
CA GLN A 41 -11.66 -23.52 30.25
C GLN A 41 -12.04 -24.51 29.14
N ILE A 42 -12.20 -24.00 27.92
CA ILE A 42 -12.62 -24.83 26.78
C ILE A 42 -11.35 -25.23 26.01
N PRO A 43 -10.98 -26.54 26.00
CA PRO A 43 -9.85 -27.01 25.23
C PRO A 43 -10.14 -26.96 23.74
N VAL A 44 -9.13 -26.66 22.94
CA VAL A 44 -9.20 -26.65 21.48
C VAL A 44 -8.43 -27.83 20.93
N SER A 45 -9.11 -28.76 20.28
CA SER A 45 -8.47 -29.89 19.62
C SER A 45 -7.92 -29.49 18.26
N GLY A 46 -6.71 -29.96 17.96
CA GLY A 46 -6.06 -29.69 16.64
C GLY A 46 -5.19 -28.45 16.58
N GLU A 47 -5.05 -27.68 17.64
CA GLU A 47 -4.13 -26.55 17.76
C GLU A 47 -3.04 -26.90 18.79
N PRO A 48 -1.84 -27.31 18.36
CA PRO A 48 -0.81 -27.83 19.29
C PRO A 48 -0.25 -26.77 20.25
N GLU A 49 -0.44 -25.49 19.92
CA GLU A 49 0.07 -24.34 20.70
C GLU A 49 -1.01 -23.66 21.56
N ALA A 50 -2.29 -24.07 21.43
CA ALA A 50 -3.40 -23.45 22.12
C ALA A 50 -4.14 -24.47 23.00
N GLU A 51 -3.94 -24.38 24.30
CA GLU A 51 -4.64 -25.26 25.28
C GLU A 51 -6.12 -24.90 25.43
N THR A 52 -6.52 -23.67 25.14
CA THR A 52 -7.88 -23.15 25.33
C THR A 52 -8.34 -22.25 24.21
N VAL A 53 -9.67 -22.06 24.11
CA VAL A 53 -10.27 -21.11 23.15
C VAL A 53 -9.72 -19.68 23.35
N ALA A 54 -9.48 -19.25 24.59
CA ALA A 54 -8.92 -17.93 24.86
C ALA A 54 -7.52 -17.78 24.26
N THR A 55 -6.65 -18.78 24.44
CA THR A 55 -5.30 -18.79 23.89
C THR A 55 -5.32 -18.87 22.36
N ALA A 56 -6.15 -19.77 21.80
CA ALA A 56 -6.31 -19.89 20.36
C ALA A 56 -6.80 -18.57 19.72
N LEU A 57 -7.75 -17.89 20.37
CA LEU A 57 -8.29 -16.63 19.87
C LEU A 57 -7.28 -15.49 19.97
N SER A 58 -6.50 -15.42 21.08
CA SER A 58 -5.44 -14.42 21.22
C SER A 58 -4.32 -14.59 20.19
N ASN A 59 -4.02 -15.83 19.82
CA ASN A 59 -3.01 -16.14 18.81
C ASN A 59 -3.50 -15.91 17.38
N LYS A 60 -4.82 -16.01 17.13
CA LYS A 60 -5.40 -15.87 15.77
C LYS A 60 -5.95 -14.48 15.46
N ALA A 61 -6.19 -13.66 16.45
CA ALA A 61 -6.75 -12.33 16.28
C ALA A 61 -6.12 -11.29 17.23
N PRO A 62 -4.82 -11.04 17.17
CA PRO A 62 -4.30 -9.86 17.82
C PRO A 62 -4.75 -8.65 17.01
N GLY A 63 -5.74 -7.93 17.54
CA GLY A 63 -6.11 -6.61 17.03
C GLY A 63 -6.81 -6.55 15.67
N GLY A 64 -8.07 -6.96 15.57
CA GLY A 64 -9.01 -6.56 14.51
C GLY A 64 -8.65 -7.01 13.07
N PHE A 65 -9.53 -7.74 12.44
CA PHE A 65 -9.51 -8.10 11.00
C PHE A 65 -8.26 -8.83 10.45
N GLY A 66 -7.41 -9.43 11.27
CA GLY A 66 -6.29 -10.25 10.80
C GLY A 66 -5.09 -9.47 10.26
N PHE A 67 -5.01 -8.16 10.45
CA PHE A 67 -3.87 -7.35 10.05
C PHE A 67 -2.81 -7.16 11.16
N GLY A 68 -2.92 -7.89 12.27
CA GLY A 68 -1.94 -7.82 13.37
C GLY A 68 -2.14 -6.63 14.30
N ASP A 69 -1.16 -6.43 15.20
CA ASP A 69 -1.10 -5.32 16.16
C ASP A 69 -1.06 -3.95 15.49
N ALA A 70 -0.89 -2.90 16.25
CA ALA A 70 -0.85 -1.52 15.77
C ALA A 70 -0.17 -1.33 14.40
N ILE A 71 -0.77 -0.50 13.54
CA ILE A 71 -0.22 -0.15 12.23
C ILE A 71 1.22 0.31 12.39
N GLN A 72 2.16 -0.40 11.79
CA GLN A 72 3.57 -0.07 11.85
C GLN A 72 3.89 1.09 10.90
N GLU A 73 4.68 2.03 11.38
CA GLU A 73 5.09 3.19 10.58
C GLU A 73 6.41 2.92 9.86
N ILE A 74 6.42 3.19 8.56
CA ILE A 74 7.62 3.28 7.72
C ILE A 74 7.79 4.77 7.43
N VAL A 75 8.51 5.45 8.30
CA VAL A 75 8.59 6.91 8.31
C VAL A 75 9.82 7.39 7.54
N THR A 76 9.60 8.33 6.64
CA THR A 76 10.66 9.18 6.09
C THR A 76 11.12 10.17 7.16
N THR A 77 12.39 10.11 7.56
CA THR A 77 12.93 10.93 8.65
C THR A 77 13.49 12.27 8.19
N SER A 78 13.73 12.45 6.89
CA SER A 78 14.18 13.72 6.31
C SER A 78 13.71 13.90 4.88
N ALA A 79 13.68 15.17 4.42
CA ALA A 79 13.39 15.49 3.03
C ALA A 79 14.46 14.98 2.03
N GLU A 80 15.64 14.66 2.54
CA GLU A 80 16.80 14.22 1.76
C GLU A 80 17.04 12.72 1.88
N GLU A 81 16.10 11.97 2.46
CA GLU A 81 16.23 10.52 2.60
C GLU A 81 16.37 9.85 1.23
N SER A 82 17.43 9.06 1.07
CA SER A 82 17.66 8.33 -0.18
C SER A 82 16.64 7.20 -0.35
N TYR A 83 16.44 6.80 -1.61
CA TYR A 83 15.60 5.65 -1.95
C TYR A 83 16.10 4.36 -1.27
N GLU A 84 17.41 4.16 -1.20
CA GLU A 84 18.03 2.98 -0.58
C GLU A 84 17.76 2.94 0.92
N THR A 85 17.85 4.07 1.61
CA THR A 85 17.52 4.18 3.04
C THR A 85 16.05 3.86 3.29
N TYR A 86 15.17 4.34 2.43
CA TYR A 86 13.74 4.01 2.51
C TYR A 86 13.51 2.51 2.31
N CYS A 87 14.12 1.90 1.30
CA CYS A 87 14.02 0.46 1.07
C CYS A 87 14.51 -0.37 2.26
N ALA A 88 15.59 0.04 2.91
CA ALA A 88 16.08 -0.64 4.11
C ALA A 88 15.08 -0.61 5.27
N LYS A 89 14.31 0.47 5.43
CA LYS A 89 13.24 0.54 6.43
C LYS A 89 12.08 -0.39 6.10
N VAL A 90 11.72 -0.49 4.81
CA VAL A 90 10.70 -1.45 4.36
C VAL A 90 11.17 -2.88 4.61
N ASP A 91 12.45 -3.17 4.32
CA ASP A 91 13.03 -4.49 4.55
C ASP A 91 13.04 -4.87 6.03
N ALA A 92 13.31 -3.94 6.94
CA ALA A 92 13.26 -4.21 8.37
C ALA A 92 11.87 -4.67 8.85
N VAL A 93 10.80 -4.11 8.26
CA VAL A 93 9.43 -4.57 8.51
C VAL A 93 9.18 -5.93 7.87
N LEU A 94 9.63 -6.09 6.61
CA LEU A 94 9.44 -7.29 5.82
C LEU A 94 10.12 -8.50 6.45
N ASP A 95 11.33 -8.34 6.99
CA ASP A 95 12.11 -9.42 7.60
C ASP A 95 11.43 -9.97 8.86
N ALA A 96 10.69 -9.13 9.58
CA ALA A 96 9.91 -9.54 10.74
C ALA A 96 8.57 -10.23 10.36
N MET A 97 8.20 -10.27 9.07
CA MET A 97 6.94 -10.87 8.60
C MET A 97 7.16 -12.33 8.17
N PRO A 98 6.24 -13.25 8.51
CA PRO A 98 6.20 -14.57 7.89
C PRO A 98 5.98 -14.49 6.38
N ASP A 99 6.45 -15.48 5.64
CA ASP A 99 6.16 -15.61 4.20
C ASP A 99 4.66 -15.81 3.94
N LYS A 100 4.18 -15.36 2.78
CA LYS A 100 2.78 -15.41 2.34
C LYS A 100 1.83 -14.66 3.26
N THR A 101 2.30 -13.62 3.92
CA THR A 101 1.50 -12.76 4.78
C THR A 101 1.42 -11.33 4.27
N ALA A 102 0.43 -10.59 4.76
CA ALA A 102 0.26 -9.17 4.48
C ALA A 102 0.11 -8.39 5.78
N LYS A 103 0.57 -7.15 5.78
CA LYS A 103 0.48 -6.22 6.91
C LYS A 103 0.05 -4.84 6.43
N LEU A 104 -0.83 -4.20 7.17
CA LEU A 104 -1.10 -2.77 7.00
C LEU A 104 0.05 -1.98 7.63
N VAL A 105 0.57 -1.03 6.88
CA VAL A 105 1.64 -0.14 7.32
C VAL A 105 1.26 1.31 6.98
N ARG A 106 1.73 2.24 7.78
CA ARG A 106 1.70 3.65 7.46
C ARG A 106 3.02 4.00 6.78
N ALA A 107 3.02 4.04 5.44
CA ALA A 107 4.22 4.28 4.66
C ALA A 107 4.21 5.69 4.05
N TYR A 108 5.31 6.42 4.22
CA TYR A 108 5.52 7.75 3.68
C TYR A 108 6.63 7.65 2.64
N PRO A 109 6.32 7.80 1.34
CA PRO A 109 7.37 7.83 0.33
C PRO A 109 8.34 8.98 0.58
N PRO A 110 9.61 8.85 0.17
CA PRO A 110 10.58 9.93 0.30
C PRO A 110 10.05 11.25 -0.25
N ALA A 111 10.27 12.34 0.48
CA ALA A 111 9.72 13.66 0.16
C ALA A 111 10.13 14.19 -1.21
N MET A 112 11.25 13.70 -1.76
CA MET A 112 11.68 14.00 -3.13
C MET A 112 10.62 13.65 -4.20
N TYR A 113 9.79 12.63 -3.96
CA TYR A 113 8.72 12.24 -4.89
C TYR A 113 7.44 13.05 -4.75
N GLY A 114 7.38 14.00 -3.82
CA GLY A 114 6.22 14.85 -3.64
C GLY A 114 5.58 14.68 -2.29
N ASN A 115 4.41 14.39 -2.05
CA ASN A 115 3.71 14.57 -0.82
C ASN A 115 4.03 13.50 0.23
N ALA A 116 4.30 13.97 1.45
CA ALA A 116 4.48 13.16 2.66
C ALA A 116 3.16 12.97 3.44
N GLY A 117 2.00 13.03 2.76
CA GLY A 117 0.72 12.81 3.42
C GLY A 117 0.60 11.45 4.08
N THR A 118 -0.22 11.36 5.11
CA THR A 118 -0.49 10.11 5.82
C THR A 118 -1.09 9.06 4.88
N THR A 119 -0.32 8.07 4.52
CA THR A 119 -0.77 7.00 3.63
C THR A 119 -0.92 5.69 4.37
N ILE A 120 -2.01 4.98 4.08
CA ILE A 120 -2.18 3.59 4.48
C ILE A 120 -1.78 2.72 3.29
N SER A 121 -0.88 1.79 3.55
CA SER A 121 -0.33 0.91 2.53
C SER A 121 -0.41 -0.55 2.97
N LEU A 122 -0.52 -1.43 2.01
CA LEU A 122 -0.43 -2.87 2.19
C LEU A 122 0.98 -3.33 1.84
N LEU A 123 1.67 -3.91 2.81
CA LEU A 123 2.92 -4.63 2.59
C LEU A 123 2.60 -6.12 2.53
N TYR A 124 2.81 -6.75 1.38
CA TYR A 124 2.67 -8.18 1.18
C TYR A 124 4.04 -8.82 0.96
N LYS A 125 4.34 -9.85 1.71
CA LYS A 125 5.53 -10.69 1.56
C LYS A 125 5.12 -12.02 0.92
N SER A 126 5.61 -12.30 -0.28
CA SER A 126 5.50 -13.63 -0.88
C SER A 126 6.54 -14.57 -0.27
N ASP A 127 7.81 -14.13 -0.30
CA ASP A 127 8.97 -14.79 0.29
C ASP A 127 10.10 -13.75 0.48
N ALA A 128 11.30 -14.19 0.83
CA ALA A 128 12.46 -13.32 1.03
C ALA A 128 12.86 -12.49 -0.21
N ASN A 129 12.46 -12.91 -1.42
CA ASN A 129 12.86 -12.29 -2.69
C ASN A 129 11.74 -11.50 -3.37
N TYR A 130 10.48 -11.73 -2.98
CA TYR A 130 9.32 -11.15 -3.65
C TYR A 130 8.36 -10.52 -2.63
N ALA A 131 8.17 -9.24 -2.76
CA ALA A 131 7.23 -8.47 -1.95
C ALA A 131 6.60 -7.32 -2.75
N VAL A 132 5.49 -6.81 -2.25
CA VAL A 132 4.82 -5.62 -2.80
C VAL A 132 4.48 -4.69 -1.65
N LEU A 133 4.84 -3.43 -1.77
CA LEU A 133 4.31 -2.34 -0.96
C LEU A 133 3.42 -1.48 -1.85
N SER A 134 2.15 -1.40 -1.53
CA SER A 134 1.15 -0.66 -2.33
C SER A 134 0.36 0.29 -1.46
N ASN A 135 0.28 1.55 -1.87
CA ASN A 135 -0.63 2.50 -1.29
C ASN A 135 -2.08 2.08 -1.56
N ILE A 136 -2.92 2.04 -0.52
CA ILE A 136 -4.34 1.69 -0.62
C ILE A 136 -5.27 2.82 -0.18
N GLY A 137 -4.72 3.88 0.39
CA GLY A 137 -5.50 5.04 0.79
C GLY A 137 -4.64 6.15 1.38
N SER A 138 -5.18 7.34 1.37
CA SER A 138 -4.58 8.52 1.97
C SER A 138 -5.64 9.39 2.62
N ALA A 139 -5.27 10.04 3.74
CA ALA A 139 -6.10 11.03 4.40
C ALA A 139 -6.06 12.39 3.70
N ASP A 140 -5.07 12.62 2.84
CA ASP A 140 -4.89 13.90 2.16
C ASP A 140 -5.43 13.85 0.73
N ALA A 141 -6.26 14.83 0.39
CA ALA A 141 -6.76 15.00 -0.97
C ALA A 141 -5.59 15.23 -1.94
N GLY A 142 -5.53 14.44 -3.01
CA GLY A 142 -4.51 14.58 -4.06
C GLY A 142 -3.39 13.57 -4.00
N LEU A 143 -3.48 12.55 -3.16
CA LEU A 143 -2.52 11.46 -3.18
C LEU A 143 -2.76 10.47 -4.29
N CYS A 144 -1.73 10.35 -4.97
CA CYS A 144 -1.44 9.59 -6.13
C CYS A 144 -1.17 8.15 -5.73
N GLY A 145 -1.98 7.19 -6.13
CA GLY A 145 -1.71 5.78 -5.94
C GLY A 145 -0.28 5.44 -6.39
N TRP A 146 0.45 4.74 -5.55
CA TRP A 146 1.80 4.29 -5.87
C TRP A 146 2.02 2.87 -5.35
N ARG A 147 2.99 2.19 -5.95
CA ARG A 147 3.44 0.87 -5.51
C ARG A 147 4.92 0.69 -5.79
N MET A 148 5.55 -0.23 -5.08
CA MET A 148 6.90 -0.70 -5.35
C MET A 148 6.95 -2.22 -5.18
N PHE A 149 7.86 -2.85 -5.92
CA PHE A 149 8.03 -4.30 -5.93
C PHE A 149 9.44 -4.67 -5.51
N LYS A 150 9.58 -5.68 -4.64
CA LYS A 150 10.84 -6.38 -4.42
C LYS A 150 10.86 -7.61 -5.31
N GLN A 151 11.88 -7.75 -6.12
CA GLN A 151 12.04 -8.89 -7.02
C GLN A 151 13.48 -9.12 -7.38
N ARG A 152 13.81 -10.32 -7.82
CA ARG A 152 15.12 -10.61 -8.41
C ARG A 152 15.24 -9.86 -9.74
N TYR A 153 16.29 -9.05 -9.86
CA TYR A 153 16.50 -8.23 -11.06
C TYR A 153 18.01 -8.05 -11.31
N PRO A 154 18.52 -8.07 -12.56
CA PRO A 154 17.75 -8.18 -13.83
C PRO A 154 17.36 -9.62 -14.22
N SER A 155 17.76 -10.64 -13.47
CA SER A 155 17.48 -12.05 -13.78
C SER A 155 17.02 -12.82 -12.54
N SER A 156 16.46 -14.00 -12.72
CA SER A 156 16.03 -14.87 -11.62
C SER A 156 17.17 -15.35 -10.70
N SER A 157 18.43 -15.25 -11.15
CA SER A 157 19.63 -15.58 -10.37
C SER A 157 20.23 -14.35 -9.65
N SER A 158 19.73 -13.14 -9.95
CA SER A 158 20.21 -11.92 -9.32
C SER A 158 19.69 -11.78 -7.89
N PRO A 159 20.33 -10.94 -7.04
CA PRO A 159 19.78 -10.55 -5.75
C PRO A 159 18.41 -9.89 -5.92
N ALA A 160 17.56 -10.03 -4.91
CA ALA A 160 16.30 -9.31 -4.87
C ALA A 160 16.54 -7.85 -4.49
N VAL A 161 15.95 -6.94 -5.27
CA VAL A 161 16.04 -5.49 -5.07
C VAL A 161 14.65 -4.87 -5.14
N TRP A 162 14.46 -3.75 -4.45
CA TRP A 162 13.28 -2.94 -4.62
C TRP A 162 13.35 -2.19 -5.94
N MET A 163 12.31 -2.35 -6.77
CA MET A 163 12.15 -1.58 -7.99
C MET A 163 11.66 -0.17 -7.64
N PRO A 164 12.00 0.86 -8.43
CA PRO A 164 11.53 2.22 -8.21
C PRO A 164 10.00 2.31 -8.11
N PHE A 165 9.50 3.30 -7.37
CA PHE A 165 8.06 3.58 -7.26
C PHE A 165 7.41 3.64 -8.64
N GLU A 166 6.26 2.98 -8.77
CA GLU A 166 5.34 3.15 -9.89
C GLU A 166 4.14 3.97 -9.42
N TRP A 167 3.84 5.04 -10.15
CA TRP A 167 2.78 5.98 -9.82
C TRP A 167 1.59 5.81 -10.75
N GLU A 168 0.39 5.71 -10.19
CA GLU A 168 -0.84 5.73 -10.96
C GLU A 168 -1.16 7.17 -11.40
N HIS A 169 -1.09 8.09 -10.46
CA HIS A 169 -1.28 9.53 -10.68
C HIS A 169 -0.10 10.29 -10.08
N PRO A 170 1.03 10.44 -10.81
CA PRO A 170 2.20 11.11 -10.27
C PRO A 170 1.90 12.58 -9.92
N PRO A 171 2.43 13.11 -8.82
CA PRO A 171 2.18 14.50 -8.40
C PRO A 171 2.82 15.54 -9.31
N MET A 172 3.56 15.12 -10.32
CA MET A 172 4.12 15.95 -11.41
C MET A 172 4.93 17.16 -10.92
N ARG A 173 5.68 17.02 -9.82
CA ARG A 173 6.63 18.05 -9.40
C ARG A 173 7.65 18.32 -10.49
N THR A 174 7.90 19.60 -10.75
CA THR A 174 8.87 20.03 -11.75
C THR A 174 10.27 19.49 -11.48
N GLY A 175 10.91 18.96 -12.49
CA GLY A 175 12.26 18.39 -12.44
C GLY A 175 12.32 16.93 -11.96
N ILE A 176 11.27 16.40 -11.34
CA ILE A 176 11.22 15.00 -10.88
C ILE A 176 10.73 14.08 -11.99
N GLU A 177 11.43 12.96 -12.16
CA GLU A 177 11.03 11.88 -13.06
C GLU A 177 10.17 10.87 -12.30
N TYR A 178 9.02 10.52 -12.86
CA TYR A 178 8.11 9.54 -12.30
C TYR A 178 7.97 8.34 -13.24
N ARG A 179 8.28 7.14 -12.75
CA ARG A 179 7.89 5.89 -13.39
C ARG A 179 6.41 5.68 -13.12
N THR A 180 5.61 5.45 -14.16
CA THR A 180 4.17 5.28 -14.02
C THR A 180 3.76 3.81 -14.11
N THR A 181 2.50 3.53 -13.76
CA THR A 181 1.89 2.21 -13.97
C THR A 181 1.57 1.94 -15.44
N GLU A 182 1.62 2.98 -16.30
CA GLU A 182 1.40 2.84 -17.73
C GLU A 182 2.52 2.03 -18.39
N ARG A 183 2.17 1.31 -19.45
CA ARG A 183 3.11 0.51 -20.24
C ARG A 183 2.96 0.82 -21.73
N HIS A 184 4.09 0.88 -22.42
CA HIS A 184 4.16 0.91 -23.88
C HIS A 184 5.08 -0.20 -24.36
N ASN A 185 4.54 -1.16 -25.13
CA ASN A 185 5.27 -2.36 -25.55
C ASN A 185 5.97 -3.08 -24.36
N ASN A 186 5.25 -3.28 -23.27
CA ASN A 186 5.70 -3.86 -22.01
C ASN A 186 6.80 -3.07 -21.25
N LYS A 187 7.23 -1.92 -21.77
CA LYS A 187 8.16 -1.04 -21.08
C LYS A 187 7.40 -0.04 -20.20
N PRO A 188 7.93 0.29 -19.01
CA PRO A 188 7.37 1.36 -18.19
C PRO A 188 7.36 2.69 -18.93
N VAL A 189 6.28 3.44 -18.77
CA VAL A 189 6.21 4.84 -19.20
C VAL A 189 6.69 5.74 -18.07
N TYR A 190 7.55 6.67 -18.39
CA TYR A 190 8.03 7.71 -17.48
C TYR A 190 7.42 9.04 -17.85
N LYS A 191 7.14 9.87 -16.83
CA LYS A 191 6.66 11.25 -17.01
C LYS A 191 7.56 12.20 -16.23
N LYS A 192 7.83 13.37 -16.83
CA LYS A 192 8.61 14.43 -16.18
C LYS A 192 8.07 15.80 -16.58
N ALA A 193 7.82 16.65 -15.58
CA ALA A 193 7.51 18.05 -15.81
C ALA A 193 8.81 18.86 -15.83
N VAL A 194 9.01 19.63 -16.90
CA VAL A 194 10.19 20.47 -17.09
C VAL A 194 9.75 21.93 -17.11
N ASN A 195 10.33 22.75 -16.24
CA ASN A 195 10.10 24.19 -16.25
C ASN A 195 10.80 24.79 -17.48
N THR A 196 10.02 25.39 -18.33
CA THR A 196 10.52 26.07 -19.56
C THR A 196 10.58 27.60 -19.41
N GLY A 197 10.04 28.11 -18.28
CA GLY A 197 10.14 29.51 -17.90
C GLY A 197 9.35 30.44 -18.81
N ALA A 198 9.78 31.69 -18.87
CA ALA A 198 9.15 32.69 -19.74
C ALA A 198 9.39 32.40 -21.22
N LEU A 199 8.36 32.61 -22.02
CA LEU A 199 8.41 32.49 -23.49
C LEU A 199 8.12 33.86 -24.11
N SER A 200 8.93 34.24 -25.10
CA SER A 200 8.76 35.50 -25.87
C SER A 200 7.96 35.23 -27.13
N ALA A 201 7.22 36.25 -27.60
CA ALA A 201 6.40 36.18 -28.79
C ALA A 201 7.23 35.91 -30.06
N GLY A 202 6.72 35.04 -30.92
CA GLY A 202 7.31 34.73 -32.22
C GLY A 202 8.70 34.11 -32.16
N THR A 203 9.05 33.42 -31.07
CA THR A 203 10.39 32.84 -30.88
C THR A 203 10.33 31.32 -30.64
N SER A 204 11.49 30.69 -30.78
CA SER A 204 11.71 29.31 -30.31
C SER A 204 12.66 29.34 -29.13
N LYS A 205 12.32 28.63 -28.06
CA LYS A 205 13.15 28.46 -26.86
C LYS A 205 13.44 27.00 -26.63
N SER A 206 14.72 26.67 -26.41
CA SER A 206 15.18 25.34 -26.12
C SER A 206 15.61 25.23 -24.66
N VAL A 207 15.15 24.18 -23.94
CA VAL A 207 15.47 23.93 -22.54
C VAL A 207 15.81 22.45 -22.36
N ALA A 208 16.90 22.16 -21.64
CA ALA A 208 17.30 20.80 -21.37
C ALA A 208 16.26 20.09 -20.48
N HIS A 209 15.82 18.89 -20.86
CA HIS A 209 14.89 18.11 -20.05
C HIS A 209 15.60 17.27 -18.96
N GLY A 210 16.92 17.08 -19.04
CA GLY A 210 17.72 16.36 -18.06
C GLY A 210 17.30 14.90 -17.87
N VAL A 211 16.77 14.26 -18.90
CA VAL A 211 16.45 12.82 -18.90
C VAL A 211 17.57 12.06 -19.57
N GLN A 212 18.00 10.98 -18.94
CA GLN A 212 18.97 10.03 -19.51
C GLN A 212 18.24 8.87 -20.18
N ASP A 213 18.85 8.32 -21.21
CA ASP A 213 18.42 7.06 -21.87
C ASP A 213 16.98 7.09 -22.41
N ILE A 214 16.53 8.22 -22.94
CA ILE A 214 15.24 8.29 -23.64
C ILE A 214 15.22 7.26 -24.78
N GLY A 215 14.24 6.36 -24.73
CA GLY A 215 13.90 5.48 -25.83
C GLY A 215 12.88 6.12 -26.77
N LEU A 216 11.63 5.70 -26.65
CA LEU A 216 10.53 6.26 -27.42
C LEU A 216 9.87 7.43 -26.68
N ARG A 217 9.67 8.55 -27.36
CA ARG A 217 8.88 9.69 -26.90
C ARG A 217 7.42 9.46 -27.25
N LEU A 218 6.52 9.52 -26.26
CA LEU A 218 5.11 9.18 -26.43
C LEU A 218 4.24 10.42 -26.56
N SER A 219 4.48 11.42 -25.72
CA SER A 219 3.72 12.68 -25.76
C SER A 219 4.50 13.81 -25.12
N ALA A 220 4.12 15.03 -25.46
CA ALA A 220 4.52 16.25 -24.76
C ALA A 220 3.29 17.14 -24.61
N LEU A 221 2.99 17.54 -23.36
CA LEU A 221 1.90 18.45 -23.03
C LEU A 221 2.50 19.69 -22.37
N TYR A 222 2.00 20.86 -22.70
CA TYR A 222 2.45 22.11 -22.09
C TYR A 222 1.46 22.62 -21.04
N GLY A 223 1.97 23.37 -20.07
CA GLY A 223 1.21 24.14 -19.11
C GLY A 223 1.69 25.59 -19.09
N LEU A 224 0.76 26.51 -18.89
CA LEU A 224 1.00 27.95 -18.80
C LEU A 224 0.48 28.46 -17.47
N ASN A 225 1.14 29.44 -16.90
CA ASN A 225 0.72 30.08 -15.66
C ASN A 225 0.27 31.52 -15.92
N ASN A 226 -0.80 31.65 -16.69
CA ASN A 226 -1.49 32.92 -16.89
C ASN A 226 -2.99 32.72 -16.58
N ASP A 227 -3.57 33.67 -15.88
CA ASP A 227 -5.01 33.68 -15.63
C ASP A 227 -5.79 33.80 -16.95
N GLY A 228 -6.67 32.83 -17.21
CA GLY A 228 -7.49 32.82 -18.41
C GLY A 228 -6.91 32.10 -19.63
N ASP A 229 -5.72 31.50 -19.54
CA ASP A 229 -5.17 30.73 -20.65
C ASP A 229 -5.90 29.43 -20.89
N ASN A 230 -6.36 29.24 -22.11
CA ASN A 230 -6.94 27.98 -22.55
C ASN A 230 -5.83 26.97 -22.87
N LEU A 231 -5.66 25.95 -22.02
CA LEU A 231 -4.60 24.96 -22.16
C LEU A 231 -4.80 23.99 -23.33
N VAL A 232 -6.02 23.86 -23.83
CA VAL A 232 -6.35 22.98 -24.95
C VAL A 232 -6.36 23.80 -26.25
N GLY A 233 -5.34 23.57 -27.08
CA GLY A 233 -5.26 24.20 -28.38
C GLY A 233 -4.96 25.69 -28.34
N ASN A 234 -4.23 26.17 -27.33
CA ASN A 234 -3.78 27.58 -27.29
C ASN A 234 -3.04 27.93 -28.56
N PRO A 235 -3.56 28.85 -29.39
CA PRO A 235 -2.94 29.21 -30.66
C PRO A 235 -1.57 29.91 -30.49
N GLY A 236 -1.21 30.23 -29.24
CA GLY A 236 0.08 30.84 -28.92
C GLY A 236 1.27 29.88 -28.97
N ILE A 237 1.06 28.56 -28.80
CA ILE A 237 2.11 27.55 -28.94
C ILE A 237 1.95 26.89 -30.32
N THR A 238 2.88 27.12 -31.20
CA THR A 238 2.87 26.60 -32.58
C THR A 238 3.64 25.32 -32.77
N GLY A 239 4.51 24.98 -31.80
CA GLY A 239 5.23 23.71 -31.83
C GLY A 239 5.92 23.35 -30.54
N ILE A 240 5.99 22.06 -30.26
CA ILE A 240 6.81 21.46 -29.21
C ILE A 240 7.60 20.33 -29.86
N LEU A 241 8.92 20.43 -29.81
CA LEU A 241 9.85 19.39 -30.24
C LEU A 241 10.61 18.88 -29.02
N VAL A 242 10.63 17.55 -28.85
CA VAL A 242 11.46 16.89 -27.84
C VAL A 242 12.53 16.08 -28.57
N ASP A 243 13.78 16.46 -28.45
CA ASP A 243 14.93 15.71 -28.99
C ASP A 243 15.60 14.80 -27.89
N GLY A 244 16.85 14.41 -28.09
CA GLY A 244 17.58 13.56 -27.15
C GLY A 244 17.95 14.25 -25.82
N SER A 245 17.95 15.59 -25.80
CA SER A 245 18.47 16.38 -24.68
C SER A 245 17.57 17.54 -24.30
N ASN A 246 16.80 18.07 -25.23
CA ASN A 246 16.07 19.31 -25.08
C ASN A 246 14.60 19.21 -25.44
N ILE A 247 13.84 20.17 -24.91
CA ILE A 247 12.50 20.53 -25.33
C ILE A 247 12.60 21.89 -25.99
N THR A 248 12.17 22.00 -27.24
CA THR A 248 12.09 23.27 -27.96
C THR A 248 10.63 23.67 -28.13
N ILE A 249 10.26 24.82 -27.60
CA ILE A 249 8.91 25.39 -27.71
C ILE A 249 8.95 26.54 -28.67
N THR A 250 8.04 26.57 -29.64
CA THR A 250 7.86 27.66 -30.61
C THR A 250 6.55 28.38 -30.32
N THR A 251 6.61 29.70 -30.22
CA THR A 251 5.48 30.57 -29.95
C THR A 251 5.04 31.33 -31.22
N ALA A 252 3.74 31.62 -31.28
CA ALA A 252 3.19 32.51 -32.32
C ALA A 252 3.62 33.97 -32.10
N ALA A 253 3.60 34.75 -33.18
CA ALA A 253 3.74 36.19 -33.08
C ALA A 253 2.60 36.77 -32.22
N GLY A 254 2.97 37.59 -31.23
CA GLY A 254 2.01 38.19 -30.31
C GLY A 254 1.69 37.36 -29.05
N PHE A 255 2.18 36.10 -28.92
CA PHE A 255 2.03 35.33 -27.73
C PHE A 255 3.28 35.33 -26.86
N SER A 256 3.15 35.70 -25.60
CA SER A 256 4.21 35.57 -24.58
C SER A 256 3.62 35.11 -23.25
N THR A 257 4.42 34.45 -22.43
CA THR A 257 4.05 34.05 -21.06
C THR A 257 5.23 34.25 -20.12
N SER A 258 4.92 34.58 -18.86
CA SER A 258 5.93 34.76 -17.82
C SER A 258 6.46 33.44 -17.27
N ASN A 259 5.69 32.36 -17.39
CA ASN A 259 6.08 31.03 -16.91
C ASN A 259 5.38 29.94 -17.71
N SER A 260 6.11 28.87 -17.98
CA SER A 260 5.59 27.70 -18.69
C SER A 260 6.32 26.44 -18.26
N TRP A 261 5.66 25.29 -18.47
CA TRP A 261 6.29 23.98 -18.29
C TRP A 261 5.77 22.99 -19.33
N VAL A 262 6.55 21.97 -19.59
CA VAL A 262 6.19 20.87 -20.48
C VAL A 262 6.27 19.55 -19.71
N VAL A 263 5.21 18.76 -19.77
CA VAL A 263 5.20 17.38 -19.30
C VAL A 263 5.52 16.47 -20.47
N ILE A 264 6.61 15.75 -20.40
CA ILE A 264 6.99 14.74 -21.39
C ILE A 264 6.70 13.35 -20.88
N ALA A 265 6.18 12.47 -21.74
CA ALA A 265 6.01 11.06 -21.49
C ALA A 265 6.87 10.24 -22.47
N TYR A 266 7.57 9.23 -21.95
CA TYR A 266 8.56 8.47 -22.73
C TYR A 266 8.84 7.10 -22.11
N THR A 267 9.47 6.22 -22.89
CA THR A 267 10.11 5.00 -22.37
C THR A 267 11.61 5.19 -22.29
N LYS A 268 12.30 4.35 -21.52
CA LYS A 268 13.77 4.32 -21.50
C LYS A 268 14.32 3.20 -22.38
N THR A 269 15.55 3.38 -22.86
CA THR A 269 16.29 2.33 -23.58
C THR A 269 16.75 1.23 -22.64
N THR A 270 17.12 1.62 -21.40
CA THR A 270 17.47 0.73 -20.29
C THR A 270 16.30 0.66 -19.32
N ASN A 271 15.91 -0.55 -18.92
CA ASN A 271 14.91 -0.80 -17.86
C ASN A 271 15.61 -1.34 -16.63
#